data_3594c53d0c8063bc15d2f84261658f65
#
_entry.id   3594c53d0c8063bc15d2f84261658f65
#
_cell.length_a   1.000
_cell.length_b   1.000
_cell.length_c   1.000
_cell.angle_alpha   90.00
_cell.angle_beta   90.00
_cell.angle_gamma   90.00
#
_symmetry.space_group_name_H-M   'P 1'
#
loop_
_entity.id
_entity.type
_entity.pdbx_description
1 polymer ?
#
loop_
_entity_poly.entity_id
_entity_poly.type
_entity_poly.pdbx_seq_one_letter_code
_entity_poly.pdbx_strand_id
1 'polypeptide(L)'
;QLVRAFGVALCERALMDAACRAAEVSFFGALKQDLFGFRPELLYPELDDWSLPSSLSEAPASRVRVRHTVGLNDALRQEELETPLDDGLPQALEQDIASYGLDTFKVKIGGGHEMDLARLRSLAAFFDDTLDDYQLTVDGNEQFDTLDDLLVLFDALGRDPHGQRLLERLLYIEQPLHRRATFEPKRNRAMAQVRDIAPVIIDEADCALDALPRALELGYRGISVKNCKGVFRALASRGLCETVDDAFQSAEDLTNLPVVALQQDLATVAALALPHVERNGHHYFSGLEHLSERETDAALAAHPDLYTPYGSSARLDIQGGELKLDSLAQSGYGAVGDPDLPARRRGKDWGRE
;
A
#
# COMPACT_ATOMS: atom_id res chain seq x y z
N GLN A 1 0.73 13.71 12.09
CA GLN A 1 2.13 13.57 11.68
C GLN A 1 2.29 13.34 10.19
N LEU A 2 1.48 12.48 9.54
CA LEU A 2 1.44 12.34 8.08
C LEU A 2 1.34 13.70 7.37
N VAL A 3 0.49 14.61 7.85
CA VAL A 3 0.36 15.97 7.30
C VAL A 3 1.67 16.77 7.39
N ARG A 4 2.48 16.58 8.44
CA ARG A 4 3.77 17.27 8.57
C ARG A 4 4.84 16.71 7.65
N ALA A 5 4.87 15.40 7.46
CA ALA A 5 5.81 14.75 6.55
C ALA A 5 5.43 14.99 5.08
N PHE A 6 4.14 15.09 4.78
CA PHE A 6 3.62 15.17 3.42
C PHE A 6 4.25 16.31 2.58
N GLY A 7 4.33 17.52 3.13
CA GLY A 7 4.94 18.65 2.42
C GLY A 7 6.44 18.45 2.13
N VAL A 8 7.16 17.88 3.09
CA VAL A 8 8.59 17.54 2.91
C VAL A 8 8.75 16.44 1.87
N ALA A 9 7.94 15.39 1.95
CA ALA A 9 7.94 14.27 1.02
C ALA A 9 7.58 14.69 -0.43
N LEU A 10 6.74 15.69 -0.62
CA LEU A 10 6.47 16.27 -1.94
C LEU A 10 7.73 16.94 -2.54
N CYS A 11 8.42 17.75 -1.72
CA CYS A 11 9.67 18.40 -2.15
C CYS A 11 10.77 17.36 -2.43
N GLU A 12 10.89 16.35 -1.56
CA GLU A 12 11.84 15.24 -1.72
C GLU A 12 11.63 14.54 -3.07
N ARG A 13 10.40 14.11 -3.37
CA ARG A 13 10.08 13.45 -4.65
C ARG A 13 10.31 14.33 -5.86
N ALA A 14 9.96 15.60 -5.79
CA ALA A 14 10.21 16.56 -6.87
C ALA A 14 11.70 16.73 -7.16
N LEU A 15 12.53 16.81 -6.12
CA LEU A 15 13.99 16.92 -6.26
C LEU A 15 14.60 15.61 -6.80
N MET A 16 14.13 14.46 -6.34
CA MET A 16 14.57 13.16 -6.84
C MET A 16 14.21 12.99 -8.33
N ASP A 17 12.97 13.31 -8.72
CA ASP A 17 12.54 13.26 -10.11
C ASP A 17 13.41 14.18 -11.00
N ALA A 18 13.62 15.42 -10.57
CA ALA A 18 14.45 16.38 -11.29
C ALA A 18 15.90 15.90 -11.43
N ALA A 19 16.50 15.34 -10.37
CA ALA A 19 17.85 14.80 -10.41
C ALA A 19 17.97 13.61 -11.36
N CYS A 20 17.01 12.68 -11.31
CA CYS A 20 16.96 11.53 -12.23
C CYS A 20 16.84 11.99 -13.69
N ARG A 21 15.95 12.94 -13.97
CA ARG A 21 15.79 13.50 -15.32
C ARG A 21 17.03 14.23 -15.83
N ALA A 22 17.68 15.00 -14.96
CA ALA A 22 18.92 15.68 -15.32
C ALA A 22 20.07 14.70 -15.60
N ALA A 23 20.08 13.55 -14.95
CA ALA A 23 21.05 12.48 -15.16
C ALA A 23 20.61 11.47 -16.25
N GLU A 24 19.43 11.63 -16.84
CA GLU A 24 18.84 10.75 -17.85
C GLU A 24 18.71 9.27 -17.36
N VAL A 25 18.44 9.08 -16.08
CA VAL A 25 18.28 7.75 -15.46
C VAL A 25 16.88 7.58 -14.86
N SER A 26 16.42 6.33 -14.76
CA SER A 26 15.21 6.00 -13.99
C SER A 26 15.45 6.16 -12.48
N PHE A 27 14.38 6.26 -11.70
CA PHE A 27 14.47 6.29 -10.23
C PHE A 27 15.24 5.07 -9.70
N PHE A 28 14.94 3.86 -10.18
CA PHE A 28 15.68 2.66 -9.82
C PHE A 28 17.17 2.76 -10.18
N GLY A 29 17.47 3.21 -11.39
CA GLY A 29 18.86 3.43 -11.85
C GLY A 29 19.62 4.44 -10.98
N ALA A 30 18.94 5.49 -10.53
CA ALA A 30 19.50 6.47 -9.62
C ALA A 30 19.84 5.86 -8.24
N LEU A 31 18.98 4.99 -7.72
CA LEU A 31 19.25 4.26 -6.47
C LEU A 31 20.43 3.29 -6.60
N LYS A 32 20.49 2.54 -7.70
CA LYS A 32 21.61 1.60 -7.99
C LYS A 32 22.95 2.31 -8.15
N GLN A 33 22.96 3.56 -8.61
CA GLN A 33 24.17 4.37 -8.82
C GLN A 33 24.51 5.26 -7.62
N ASP A 34 23.74 5.20 -6.53
CA ASP A 34 23.83 6.12 -5.38
C ASP A 34 23.81 7.60 -5.80
N LEU A 35 23.01 7.96 -6.81
CA LEU A 35 22.93 9.32 -7.34
C LEU A 35 22.61 10.36 -6.27
N PHE A 36 21.82 9.96 -5.28
CA PHE A 36 21.38 10.83 -4.18
C PHE A 36 22.37 10.93 -3.03
N GLY A 37 23.43 10.14 -3.03
CA GLY A 37 24.41 10.10 -1.93
C GLY A 37 23.76 9.70 -0.61
N PHE A 38 22.90 8.65 -0.62
CA PHE A 38 22.14 8.24 0.54
C PHE A 38 23.03 7.70 1.66
N ARG A 39 22.88 8.24 2.88
CA ARG A 39 23.71 7.94 4.05
C ARG A 39 22.83 7.63 5.27
N PRO A 40 22.19 6.44 5.31
CA PRO A 40 21.27 6.09 6.40
C PRO A 40 21.97 5.94 7.75
N GLU A 41 23.27 5.61 7.77
CA GLU A 41 24.09 5.49 8.97
C GLU A 41 24.17 6.78 9.81
N LEU A 42 23.92 7.93 9.19
CA LEU A 42 23.83 9.21 9.92
C LEU A 42 22.62 9.28 10.86
N LEU A 43 21.61 8.47 10.62
CA LEU A 43 20.38 8.37 11.40
C LEU A 43 20.28 7.06 12.18
N TYR A 44 20.84 5.99 11.62
CA TYR A 44 20.77 4.63 12.11
C TYR A 44 22.18 4.01 12.07
N PRO A 45 22.98 4.18 13.15
CA PRO A 45 24.36 3.67 13.18
C PRO A 45 24.50 2.18 12.88
N GLU A 46 23.44 1.39 13.12
CA GLU A 46 23.35 -0.03 12.77
C GLU A 46 23.40 -0.30 11.26
N LEU A 47 23.28 0.73 10.42
CA LEU A 47 23.36 0.64 8.97
C LEU A 47 24.72 1.10 8.40
N ASP A 48 25.77 1.23 9.23
CA ASP A 48 27.11 1.71 8.80
C ASP A 48 27.73 0.86 7.68
N ASP A 49 27.55 -0.46 7.76
CA ASP A 49 28.02 -1.41 6.74
C ASP A 49 26.95 -1.76 5.68
N TRP A 50 25.76 -1.18 5.76
CA TRP A 50 24.68 -1.45 4.83
C TRP A 50 24.74 -0.56 3.60
N SER A 51 24.48 -1.15 2.43
CA SER A 51 24.52 -0.45 1.14
C SER A 51 23.19 -0.60 0.39
N LEU A 52 22.49 0.52 0.17
CA LEU A 52 21.26 0.52 -0.62
C LEU A 52 21.46 -0.11 -2.03
N PRO A 53 22.46 0.27 -2.84
CA PRO A 53 22.68 -0.36 -4.14
C PRO A 53 22.82 -1.88 -4.09
N SER A 54 23.44 -2.41 -3.02
CA SER A 54 23.65 -3.84 -2.84
C SER A 54 22.41 -4.58 -2.34
N SER A 55 21.54 -3.89 -1.58
CA SER A 55 20.25 -4.42 -1.09
C SER A 55 19.19 -4.54 -2.18
N LEU A 56 19.27 -3.71 -3.22
CA LEU A 56 18.32 -3.76 -4.32
C LEU A 56 18.58 -4.93 -5.27
N SER A 57 17.51 -5.49 -5.82
CA SER A 57 17.56 -6.50 -6.89
C SER A 57 18.33 -5.98 -8.13
N GLU A 58 18.62 -6.88 -9.08
CA GLU A 58 19.32 -6.52 -10.34
C GLU A 58 18.47 -5.62 -11.26
N ALA A 59 17.15 -5.76 -11.18
CA ALA A 59 16.17 -4.94 -11.92
C ALA A 59 14.99 -4.58 -11.00
N PRO A 60 14.25 -3.50 -11.29
CA PRO A 60 13.02 -3.20 -10.56
C PRO A 60 11.98 -4.29 -10.84
N ALA A 61 11.03 -4.47 -9.93
CA ALA A 61 9.91 -5.38 -10.18
C ALA A 61 9.12 -4.92 -11.40
N SER A 62 8.86 -5.85 -12.34
CA SER A 62 8.09 -5.59 -13.55
C SER A 62 6.57 -5.68 -13.33
N ARG A 63 6.15 -6.19 -12.16
CA ARG A 63 4.75 -6.37 -11.76
C ARG A 63 4.61 -6.15 -10.27
N VAL A 64 3.40 -5.78 -9.86
CA VAL A 64 3.00 -5.75 -8.44
C VAL A 64 1.56 -6.24 -8.33
N ARG A 65 1.30 -7.04 -7.29
CA ARG A 65 -0.06 -7.49 -6.99
C ARG A 65 -0.85 -6.39 -6.30
N VAL A 66 -2.08 -6.21 -6.72
CA VAL A 66 -3.03 -5.29 -6.10
C VAL A 66 -3.60 -5.97 -4.85
N ARG A 67 -3.35 -5.39 -3.68
CA ARG A 67 -3.98 -5.78 -2.42
C ARG A 67 -5.20 -4.89 -2.21
N HIS A 68 -6.36 -5.40 -2.61
CA HIS A 68 -7.62 -4.67 -2.59
C HIS A 68 -8.13 -4.45 -1.16
N THR A 69 -8.47 -3.22 -0.81
CA THR A 69 -9.01 -2.90 0.51
C THR A 69 -10.49 -3.26 0.60
N VAL A 70 -10.83 -4.07 1.59
CA VAL A 70 -12.22 -4.42 1.96
C VAL A 70 -12.56 -3.67 3.24
N GLY A 71 -13.45 -2.69 3.14
CA GLY A 71 -13.90 -1.87 4.26
C GLY A 71 -14.84 -2.61 5.21
N LEU A 72 -15.09 -1.99 6.36
CA LEU A 72 -15.96 -2.56 7.40
C LEU A 72 -17.39 -2.85 6.92
N ASN A 73 -17.90 -2.00 6.01
CA ASN A 73 -19.28 -2.03 5.55
C ASN A 73 -19.42 -2.31 4.04
N ASP A 74 -18.33 -2.67 3.35
CA ASP A 74 -18.39 -2.93 1.93
C ASP A 74 -19.26 -4.18 1.66
N ALA A 75 -20.14 -4.09 0.67
CA ALA A 75 -20.96 -5.22 0.23
C ALA A 75 -20.06 -6.34 -0.31
N LEU A 76 -20.32 -7.58 0.08
CA LEU A 76 -19.62 -8.74 -0.45
C LEU A 76 -20.23 -9.19 -1.77
N ARG A 77 -21.55 -9.17 -1.86
CA ARG A 77 -22.32 -9.60 -3.02
C ARG A 77 -23.19 -8.46 -3.55
N GLN A 78 -23.48 -8.48 -4.84
CA GLN A 78 -24.31 -7.46 -5.49
C GLN A 78 -25.71 -7.35 -4.88
N GLU A 79 -26.28 -8.45 -4.43
CA GLU A 79 -27.60 -8.50 -3.78
C GLU A 79 -27.65 -7.79 -2.41
N GLU A 80 -26.53 -7.49 -1.81
CA GLU A 80 -26.44 -6.71 -0.57
C GLU A 80 -26.54 -5.19 -0.81
N LEU A 81 -26.47 -4.75 -2.07
CA LEU A 81 -26.54 -3.34 -2.43
C LEU A 81 -27.98 -2.83 -2.35
N GLU A 82 -28.27 -1.92 -1.40
CA GLU A 82 -29.59 -1.32 -1.28
C GLU A 82 -29.93 -0.37 -2.45
N THR A 83 -28.96 0.38 -2.94
CA THR A 83 -29.12 1.37 -4.01
C THR A 83 -27.91 1.30 -4.96
N PRO A 84 -27.89 0.36 -5.91
CA PRO A 84 -26.81 0.28 -6.89
C PRO A 84 -26.71 1.56 -7.73
N LEU A 85 -25.49 2.02 -7.98
CA LEU A 85 -25.19 3.13 -8.90
C LEU A 85 -25.06 2.56 -10.31
N ASP A 86 -25.50 3.34 -11.30
CA ASP A 86 -25.32 3.00 -12.73
C ASP A 86 -24.17 3.83 -13.32
N ASP A 87 -22.97 3.62 -12.77
CA ASP A 87 -21.75 4.31 -13.18
C ASP A 87 -20.72 3.39 -13.85
N GLY A 88 -21.06 2.09 -13.98
CA GLY A 88 -20.21 1.08 -14.61
C GLY A 88 -19.04 0.62 -13.76
N LEU A 89 -18.94 1.07 -12.49
CA LEU A 89 -17.91 0.64 -11.55
C LEU A 89 -18.40 -0.52 -10.66
N PRO A 90 -17.51 -1.43 -10.25
CA PRO A 90 -17.83 -2.41 -9.22
C PRO A 90 -18.23 -1.74 -7.91
N GLN A 91 -19.22 -2.28 -7.22
CA GLN A 91 -19.74 -1.76 -5.96
C GLN A 91 -19.82 -2.83 -4.87
N ALA A 92 -19.57 -4.09 -5.23
CA ALA A 92 -19.49 -5.22 -4.32
C ALA A 92 -18.19 -5.98 -4.58
N LEU A 93 -17.64 -6.63 -3.55
CA LEU A 93 -16.38 -7.35 -3.61
C LEU A 93 -16.35 -8.42 -4.70
N GLU A 94 -17.47 -9.15 -4.91
CA GLU A 94 -17.56 -10.13 -6.00
C GLU A 94 -17.39 -9.51 -7.40
N GLN A 95 -17.87 -8.26 -7.57
CA GLN A 95 -17.72 -7.53 -8.83
C GLN A 95 -16.28 -7.04 -9.01
N ASP A 96 -15.62 -6.60 -7.94
CA ASP A 96 -14.19 -6.25 -7.97
C ASP A 96 -13.33 -7.46 -8.33
N ILE A 97 -13.59 -8.60 -7.70
CA ILE A 97 -12.89 -9.86 -8.00
C ILE A 97 -13.08 -10.23 -9.47
N ALA A 98 -14.30 -10.21 -9.96
CA ALA A 98 -14.61 -10.57 -11.34
C ALA A 98 -14.01 -9.58 -12.36
N SER A 99 -14.01 -8.28 -12.05
CA SER A 99 -13.56 -7.24 -12.97
C SER A 99 -12.04 -7.17 -13.09
N TYR A 100 -11.30 -7.44 -11.98
CA TYR A 100 -9.87 -7.23 -11.90
C TYR A 100 -9.06 -8.52 -11.67
N GLY A 101 -9.73 -9.65 -11.42
CA GLY A 101 -9.09 -10.93 -11.11
C GLY A 101 -8.34 -10.90 -9.77
N LEU A 102 -8.92 -10.24 -8.77
CA LEU A 102 -8.29 -10.05 -7.46
C LEU A 102 -8.22 -11.36 -6.67
N ASP A 103 -7.10 -11.56 -5.98
CA ASP A 103 -6.85 -12.69 -5.08
C ASP A 103 -6.10 -12.27 -3.80
N THR A 104 -5.78 -10.99 -3.65
CA THR A 104 -5.05 -10.46 -2.51
C THR A 104 -5.79 -9.26 -1.92
N PHE A 105 -6.06 -9.32 -0.60
CA PHE A 105 -6.96 -8.39 0.06
C PHE A 105 -6.35 -7.77 1.31
N LYS A 106 -6.80 -6.55 1.64
CA LYS A 106 -6.61 -5.92 2.94
C LYS A 106 -7.97 -5.78 3.60
N VAL A 107 -8.19 -6.49 4.68
CA VAL A 107 -9.47 -6.50 5.40
C VAL A 107 -9.39 -5.57 6.60
N LYS A 108 -10.30 -4.60 6.68
CA LYS A 108 -10.41 -3.71 7.83
C LYS A 108 -11.14 -4.39 8.98
N ILE A 109 -10.63 -4.19 10.21
CA ILE A 109 -11.26 -4.60 11.47
C ILE A 109 -11.37 -3.39 12.39
N GLY A 110 -12.49 -3.28 13.10
CA GLY A 110 -12.86 -2.06 13.83
C GLY A 110 -12.65 -2.10 15.33
N GLY A 111 -12.06 -3.18 15.88
CA GLY A 111 -11.86 -3.34 17.33
C GLY A 111 -13.13 -3.71 18.12
N GLY A 112 -14.25 -3.91 17.43
CA GLY A 112 -15.50 -4.39 18.05
C GLY A 112 -15.62 -5.90 17.94
N HIS A 113 -15.28 -6.63 19.00
CA HIS A 113 -15.11 -8.09 18.97
C HIS A 113 -16.24 -8.86 18.24
N GLU A 114 -17.49 -8.62 18.61
CA GLU A 114 -18.62 -9.34 18.02
C GLU A 114 -18.85 -8.98 16.54
N MET A 115 -18.72 -7.69 16.21
CA MET A 115 -18.90 -7.20 14.84
C MET A 115 -17.77 -7.68 13.94
N ASP A 116 -16.53 -7.56 14.39
CA ASP A 116 -15.35 -8.03 13.66
C ASP A 116 -15.40 -9.54 13.43
N LEU A 117 -15.78 -10.32 14.47
CA LEU A 117 -15.91 -11.77 14.36
C LEU A 117 -16.99 -12.17 13.34
N ALA A 118 -18.15 -11.51 13.38
CA ALA A 118 -19.21 -11.77 12.41
C ALA A 118 -18.78 -11.42 10.98
N ARG A 119 -18.13 -10.26 10.80
CA ARG A 119 -17.62 -9.79 9.50
C ARG A 119 -16.56 -10.73 8.94
N LEU A 120 -15.57 -11.11 9.75
CA LEU A 120 -14.50 -12.02 9.33
C LEU A 120 -15.02 -13.40 8.97
N ARG A 121 -16.04 -13.93 9.69
CA ARG A 121 -16.70 -15.20 9.32
C ARG A 121 -17.42 -15.11 7.99
N SER A 122 -18.15 -14.01 7.75
CA SER A 122 -18.82 -13.77 6.47
C SER A 122 -17.82 -13.67 5.32
N LEU A 123 -16.72 -12.95 5.52
CA LEU A 123 -15.64 -12.84 4.54
C LEU A 123 -14.96 -14.20 4.29
N ALA A 124 -14.68 -14.96 5.34
CA ALA A 124 -14.05 -16.27 5.20
C ALA A 124 -14.91 -17.25 4.38
N ALA A 125 -16.20 -17.30 4.66
CA ALA A 125 -17.14 -18.11 3.86
C ALA A 125 -17.25 -17.59 2.42
N PHE A 126 -17.31 -16.28 2.23
CA PHE A 126 -17.37 -15.64 0.92
C PHE A 126 -16.13 -15.97 0.06
N PHE A 127 -14.92 -15.84 0.63
CA PHE A 127 -13.69 -16.16 -0.09
C PHE A 127 -13.59 -17.64 -0.47
N ASP A 128 -13.94 -18.53 0.47
CA ASP A 128 -13.94 -19.98 0.22
C ASP A 128 -14.97 -20.41 -0.86
N ASP A 129 -16.08 -19.66 -0.98
CA ASP A 129 -17.10 -19.90 -2.02
C ASP A 129 -16.71 -19.32 -3.39
N THR A 130 -15.87 -18.26 -3.40
CA THR A 130 -15.64 -17.42 -4.59
C THR A 130 -14.28 -17.68 -5.23
N LEU A 131 -13.26 -18.05 -4.45
CA LEU A 131 -11.88 -18.15 -4.87
C LEU A 131 -11.29 -19.53 -4.54
N ASP A 132 -10.52 -20.07 -5.47
CA ASP A 132 -9.75 -21.30 -5.25
C ASP A 132 -8.59 -21.09 -4.27
N ASP A 133 -7.93 -19.92 -4.37
CA ASP A 133 -6.86 -19.49 -3.48
C ASP A 133 -6.85 -17.97 -3.33
N TYR A 134 -6.42 -17.48 -2.16
CA TYR A 134 -6.32 -16.05 -1.88
C TYR A 134 -5.31 -15.79 -0.75
N GLN A 135 -4.90 -14.55 -0.64
CA GLN A 135 -4.09 -14.04 0.47
C GLN A 135 -4.73 -12.79 1.05
N LEU A 136 -4.52 -12.55 2.33
CA LEU A 136 -5.04 -11.33 2.94
C LEU A 136 -4.11 -10.76 4.01
N THR A 137 -4.36 -9.50 4.31
CA THR A 137 -3.86 -8.83 5.52
C THR A 137 -5.04 -8.30 6.30
N VAL A 138 -4.93 -8.15 7.59
CA VAL A 138 -5.91 -7.41 8.39
C VAL A 138 -5.31 -6.12 8.88
N ASP A 139 -6.12 -5.05 8.89
CA ASP A 139 -5.69 -3.76 9.38
C ASP A 139 -6.62 -3.30 10.50
N GLY A 140 -6.04 -3.19 11.70
CA GLY A 140 -6.73 -2.77 12.91
C GLY A 140 -6.92 -1.26 13.00
N ASN A 141 -6.27 -0.46 12.16
CA ASN A 141 -6.35 1.01 12.14
C ASN A 141 -6.41 1.63 13.53
N GLU A 142 -5.53 1.18 14.43
CA GLU A 142 -5.42 1.73 15.78
C GLU A 142 -6.60 1.43 16.73
N GLN A 143 -7.47 0.45 16.43
CA GLN A 143 -8.74 0.26 17.14
C GLN A 143 -8.67 -0.70 18.34
N PHE A 144 -7.57 -1.46 18.49
CA PHE A 144 -7.41 -2.38 19.61
C PHE A 144 -6.69 -1.73 20.79
N ASP A 145 -7.18 -2.01 22.00
CA ASP A 145 -6.55 -1.55 23.23
C ASP A 145 -5.28 -2.34 23.58
N THR A 146 -5.31 -3.64 23.34
CA THR A 146 -4.17 -4.56 23.59
C THR A 146 -4.09 -5.62 22.50
N LEU A 147 -2.93 -6.26 22.35
CA LEU A 147 -2.80 -7.46 21.51
C LEU A 147 -3.52 -8.67 22.09
N ASP A 148 -3.79 -8.70 23.39
CA ASP A 148 -4.62 -9.73 24.02
C ASP A 148 -6.05 -9.69 23.46
N ASP A 149 -6.62 -8.50 23.22
CA ASP A 149 -7.96 -8.34 22.64
C ASP A 149 -8.01 -8.87 21.19
N LEU A 150 -6.97 -8.62 20.42
CA LEU A 150 -6.82 -9.14 19.06
C LEU A 150 -6.68 -10.67 19.07
N LEU A 151 -5.90 -11.22 19.99
CA LEU A 151 -5.73 -12.66 20.14
C LEU A 151 -7.05 -13.36 20.47
N VAL A 152 -7.88 -12.78 21.35
CA VAL A 152 -9.22 -13.30 21.66
C VAL A 152 -10.11 -13.35 20.42
N LEU A 153 -10.04 -12.33 19.55
CA LEU A 153 -10.77 -12.32 18.27
C LEU A 153 -10.32 -13.46 17.36
N PHE A 154 -9.01 -13.65 17.19
CA PHE A 154 -8.47 -14.68 16.29
C PHE A 154 -8.69 -16.09 16.84
N ASP A 155 -8.59 -16.30 18.16
CA ASP A 155 -8.95 -17.56 18.80
C ASP A 155 -10.43 -17.93 18.57
N ALA A 156 -11.33 -16.94 18.63
CA ALA A 156 -12.75 -17.16 18.37
C ALA A 156 -13.02 -17.42 16.87
N LEU A 157 -12.28 -16.78 15.97
CA LEU A 157 -12.36 -16.97 14.54
C LEU A 157 -11.86 -18.38 14.14
N GLY A 158 -10.74 -18.81 14.70
CA GLY A 158 -10.11 -20.11 14.41
C GLY A 158 -10.91 -21.33 14.87
N ARG A 159 -12.00 -21.15 15.64
CA ARG A 159 -12.95 -22.22 15.99
C ARG A 159 -13.93 -22.55 14.86
N ASP A 160 -14.05 -21.67 13.87
CA ASP A 160 -14.85 -21.86 12.67
C ASP A 160 -13.94 -22.39 11.55
N PRO A 161 -14.35 -23.43 10.79
CA PRO A 161 -13.50 -24.01 9.73
C PRO A 161 -13.12 -23.02 8.62
N HIS A 162 -14.02 -22.11 8.22
CA HIS A 162 -13.71 -21.06 7.26
C HIS A 162 -12.76 -20.03 7.87
N GLY A 163 -13.01 -19.66 9.13
CA GLY A 163 -12.13 -18.74 9.88
C GLY A 163 -10.72 -19.29 10.07
N GLN A 164 -10.58 -20.59 10.33
CA GLN A 164 -9.28 -21.24 10.41
C GLN A 164 -8.53 -21.14 9.08
N ARG A 165 -9.18 -21.44 7.94
CA ARG A 165 -8.56 -21.30 6.61
C ARG A 165 -8.20 -19.86 6.28
N LEU A 166 -9.02 -18.89 6.69
CA LEU A 166 -8.71 -17.47 6.53
C LEU A 166 -7.43 -17.09 7.29
N LEU A 167 -7.28 -17.53 8.54
CA LEU A 167 -6.07 -17.28 9.35
C LEU A 167 -4.82 -17.94 8.74
N GLU A 168 -4.94 -19.12 8.14
CA GLU A 168 -3.84 -19.80 7.43
C GLU A 168 -3.34 -19.03 6.20
N ARG A 169 -4.18 -18.12 5.64
CA ARG A 169 -3.87 -17.27 4.48
C ARG A 169 -3.49 -15.84 4.86
N LEU A 170 -3.42 -15.55 6.17
CA LEU A 170 -3.09 -14.24 6.69
C LEU A 170 -1.60 -13.94 6.55
N LEU A 171 -1.26 -12.95 5.73
CA LEU A 171 0.14 -12.55 5.50
C LEU A 171 0.72 -11.78 6.69
N TYR A 172 -0.05 -10.83 7.22
CA TYR A 172 0.34 -10.03 8.37
C TYR A 172 -0.84 -9.21 8.91
N ILE A 173 -0.62 -8.64 10.10
CA ILE A 173 -1.54 -7.77 10.82
C ILE A 173 -0.95 -6.37 10.84
N GLU A 174 -1.70 -5.37 10.35
CA GLU A 174 -1.26 -3.97 10.27
C GLU A 174 -1.87 -3.16 11.41
N GLN A 175 -1.05 -2.38 12.08
CA GLN A 175 -1.38 -1.35 13.09
C GLN A 175 -2.58 -1.65 13.98
N PRO A 176 -2.58 -2.74 14.76
CA PRO A 176 -3.71 -3.03 15.64
C PRO A 176 -3.87 -2.00 16.77
N LEU A 177 -2.77 -1.56 17.37
CA LEU A 177 -2.76 -0.67 18.53
C LEU A 177 -2.72 0.80 18.13
N HIS A 178 -3.39 1.65 18.93
CA HIS A 178 -3.30 3.09 18.76
C HIS A 178 -1.85 3.57 18.79
N ARG A 179 -1.45 4.47 17.86
CA ARG A 179 -0.06 4.95 17.67
C ARG A 179 0.64 5.43 18.94
N ARG A 180 -0.09 5.96 19.93
CA ARG A 180 0.48 6.39 21.20
C ARG A 180 0.72 5.24 22.16
N ALA A 181 0.02 4.14 21.99
CA ALA A 181 0.07 2.94 22.84
C ALA A 181 0.95 1.82 22.23
N THR A 182 1.24 1.88 20.93
CA THR A 182 2.01 0.87 20.19
C THR A 182 3.33 0.52 20.88
N PHE A 183 4.01 1.48 21.48
CA PHE A 183 5.31 1.27 22.13
C PHE A 183 5.22 1.01 23.65
N GLU A 184 4.03 0.75 24.20
CA GLU A 184 3.84 0.39 25.60
C GLU A 184 3.97 -1.13 25.77
N PRO A 185 4.99 -1.67 26.53
CA PRO A 185 5.20 -3.12 26.64
C PRO A 185 3.98 -3.88 27.16
N LYS A 186 3.20 -3.26 28.07
CA LYS A 186 1.99 -3.87 28.65
C LYS A 186 0.88 -4.12 27.62
N ARG A 187 0.84 -3.36 26.52
CA ARG A 187 -0.13 -3.51 25.44
C ARG A 187 0.27 -4.61 24.44
N ASN A 188 1.56 -4.96 24.46
CA ASN A 188 2.18 -5.92 23.56
C ASN A 188 2.42 -7.30 24.20
N ARG A 189 1.77 -7.62 25.35
CA ARG A 189 2.04 -8.88 26.08
C ARG A 189 1.81 -10.14 25.25
N ALA A 190 0.76 -10.13 24.44
CA ALA A 190 0.41 -11.24 23.56
C ALA A 190 1.18 -11.26 22.23
N MET A 191 2.21 -10.39 22.03
CA MET A 191 2.93 -10.28 20.76
C MET A 191 3.45 -11.63 20.24
N ALA A 192 4.00 -12.48 21.11
CA ALA A 192 4.51 -13.79 20.70
C ALA A 192 3.39 -14.68 20.15
N GLN A 193 2.26 -14.77 20.88
CA GLN A 193 1.10 -15.59 20.48
C GLN A 193 0.43 -15.04 19.21
N VAL A 194 0.32 -13.70 19.05
CA VAL A 194 -0.21 -13.09 17.83
C VAL A 194 0.70 -13.39 16.64
N ARG A 195 2.02 -13.35 16.84
CA ARG A 195 3.00 -13.69 15.81
C ARG A 195 3.00 -15.16 15.39
N ASP A 196 2.59 -16.07 16.29
CA ASP A 196 2.38 -17.48 15.92
C ASP A 196 1.26 -17.64 14.89
N ILE A 197 0.35 -16.64 14.79
CA ILE A 197 -0.70 -16.58 13.77
C ILE A 197 -0.18 -15.85 12.53
N ALA A 198 0.31 -14.61 12.69
CA ALA A 198 0.88 -13.82 11.59
C ALA A 198 1.79 -12.68 12.13
N PRO A 199 2.79 -12.23 11.36
CA PRO A 199 3.61 -11.08 11.70
C PRO A 199 2.77 -9.81 11.93
N VAL A 200 3.22 -8.93 12.82
CA VAL A 200 2.57 -7.63 13.09
C VAL A 200 3.46 -6.51 12.56
N ILE A 201 2.88 -5.55 11.84
CA ILE A 201 3.58 -4.38 11.32
C ILE A 201 3.00 -3.07 11.84
N ILE A 202 3.80 -2.00 11.79
CA ILE A 202 3.35 -0.65 12.11
C ILE A 202 3.01 0.14 10.84
N ASP A 203 2.06 1.06 10.96
CA ASP A 203 1.72 2.07 9.96
C ASP A 203 1.60 3.46 10.57
N GLU A 204 0.49 3.79 11.25
CA GLU A 204 0.26 5.10 11.86
C GLU A 204 1.22 5.39 13.01
N ALA A 205 1.77 4.38 13.66
CA ALA A 205 2.80 4.54 14.69
C ALA A 205 4.15 4.97 14.13
N ASP A 206 4.37 4.86 12.81
CA ASP A 206 5.59 5.32 12.14
C ASP A 206 5.66 6.85 12.06
N CYS A 207 5.80 7.46 13.21
CA CYS A 207 5.69 8.89 13.41
C CYS A 207 7.01 9.59 13.72
N ALA A 208 8.05 8.87 14.08
CA ALA A 208 9.37 9.37 14.47
C ALA A 208 10.45 8.47 13.89
N LEU A 209 11.68 8.94 13.83
CA LEU A 209 12.79 8.15 13.25
C LEU A 209 13.06 6.86 14.05
N ASP A 210 12.84 6.89 15.36
CA ASP A 210 13.02 5.74 16.25
C ASP A 210 11.81 4.76 16.26
N ALA A 211 10.76 5.02 15.48
CA ALA A 211 9.53 4.22 15.53
C ALA A 211 9.76 2.77 15.09
N LEU A 212 10.40 2.55 13.93
CA LEU A 212 10.66 1.20 13.44
C LEU A 212 11.65 0.44 14.34
N PRO A 213 12.82 0.98 14.74
CA PRO A 213 13.70 0.31 15.70
C PRO A 213 12.97 -0.15 16.96
N ARG A 214 12.20 0.73 17.59
CA ARG A 214 11.40 0.40 18.80
C ARG A 214 10.33 -0.66 18.55
N ALA A 215 9.70 -0.62 17.39
CA ALA A 215 8.72 -1.64 17.01
C ALA A 215 9.38 -3.02 16.87
N LEU A 216 10.53 -3.10 16.18
CA LEU A 216 11.29 -4.34 16.03
C LEU A 216 11.72 -4.92 17.39
N GLU A 217 12.19 -4.08 18.33
CA GLU A 217 12.52 -4.49 19.70
C GLU A 217 11.32 -5.10 20.45
N LEU A 218 10.09 -4.57 20.21
CA LEU A 218 8.86 -5.07 20.82
C LEU A 218 8.29 -6.32 20.13
N GLY A 219 8.92 -6.77 19.04
CA GLY A 219 8.52 -7.97 18.33
C GLY A 219 7.70 -7.72 17.06
N TYR A 220 7.41 -6.48 16.68
CA TYR A 220 6.87 -6.20 15.35
C TYR A 220 7.86 -6.68 14.27
N ARG A 221 7.36 -6.95 13.08
CA ARG A 221 8.16 -7.51 11.97
C ARG A 221 8.06 -6.71 10.69
N GLY A 222 7.66 -5.45 10.77
CA GLY A 222 7.66 -4.63 9.57
C GLY A 222 6.96 -3.30 9.71
N ILE A 223 6.84 -2.67 8.55
CA ILE A 223 6.33 -1.32 8.42
C ILE A 223 5.59 -1.16 7.09
N SER A 224 4.49 -0.39 7.10
CA SER A 224 3.82 0.06 5.89
C SER A 224 4.50 1.33 5.38
N VAL A 225 5.21 1.23 4.25
CA VAL A 225 5.86 2.37 3.61
C VAL A 225 4.89 3.10 2.69
N LYS A 226 4.98 4.43 2.71
CA LYS A 226 4.14 5.34 1.93
C LYS A 226 5.01 6.52 1.50
N ASN A 227 4.99 6.88 0.24
CA ASN A 227 5.79 8.02 -0.24
C ASN A 227 5.46 9.33 0.47
N CYS A 228 4.24 9.48 1.00
CA CYS A 228 3.88 10.64 1.81
C CYS A 228 4.61 10.74 3.17
N LYS A 229 5.22 9.65 3.63
CA LYS A 229 6.09 9.64 4.82
C LYS A 229 7.54 10.00 4.50
N GLY A 230 7.93 9.94 3.23
CA GLY A 230 9.27 10.19 2.70
C GLY A 230 9.89 8.96 2.04
N VAL A 231 10.49 9.17 0.87
CA VAL A 231 11.15 8.11 0.10
C VAL A 231 12.44 7.67 0.80
N PHE A 232 13.29 8.61 1.23
CA PHE A 232 14.50 8.28 1.99
C PHE A 232 14.19 7.48 3.26
N ARG A 233 13.03 7.77 3.90
CA ARG A 233 12.56 6.98 5.03
C ARG A 233 12.22 5.55 4.65
N ALA A 234 11.55 5.35 3.52
CA ALA A 234 11.26 4.01 2.99
C ALA A 234 12.56 3.24 2.68
N LEU A 235 13.56 3.92 2.09
CA LEU A 235 14.87 3.33 1.81
C LEU A 235 15.63 2.94 3.09
N ALA A 236 15.63 3.80 4.11
CA ALA A 236 16.24 3.49 5.41
C ALA A 236 15.51 2.34 6.13
N SER A 237 14.17 2.32 6.07
CA SER A 237 13.36 1.23 6.63
C SER A 237 13.68 -0.12 5.98
N ARG A 238 14.06 -0.15 4.69
CA ARG A 238 14.56 -1.34 4.02
C ARG A 238 15.79 -1.89 4.75
N GLY A 239 16.80 -1.04 4.98
CA GLY A 239 17.99 -1.45 5.70
C GLY A 239 17.69 -1.94 7.11
N LEU A 240 16.85 -1.23 7.87
CA LEU A 240 16.45 -1.63 9.21
C LEU A 240 15.72 -2.99 9.23
N CYS A 241 14.84 -3.25 8.27
CA CYS A 241 14.20 -4.57 8.14
C CYS A 241 15.23 -5.67 7.85
N GLU A 242 16.28 -5.40 7.08
CA GLU A 242 17.33 -6.38 6.78
C GLU A 242 18.26 -6.68 7.98
N THR A 243 18.21 -5.89 9.05
CA THR A 243 18.96 -6.18 10.29
C THR A 243 18.25 -7.17 11.21
N VAL A 244 17.01 -7.51 10.94
CA VAL A 244 16.17 -8.38 11.80
C VAL A 244 15.57 -9.50 10.96
N ASP A 245 15.72 -10.72 11.41
CA ASP A 245 15.15 -11.90 10.76
C ASP A 245 13.62 -11.76 10.63
N ASP A 246 13.10 -12.13 9.45
CA ASP A 246 11.68 -12.11 9.10
C ASP A 246 11.04 -10.71 9.10
N ALA A 247 11.83 -9.61 9.20
CA ALA A 247 11.29 -8.28 9.07
C ALA A 247 11.17 -7.86 7.59
N PHE A 248 10.10 -7.10 7.28
CA PHE A 248 9.77 -6.74 5.91
C PHE A 248 9.07 -5.38 5.81
N GLN A 249 8.94 -4.92 4.58
CA GLN A 249 8.15 -3.76 4.23
C GLN A 249 6.86 -4.17 3.50
N SER A 250 5.79 -3.46 3.78
CA SER A 250 4.57 -3.44 2.98
C SER A 250 4.40 -2.06 2.36
N ALA A 251 3.52 -1.90 1.38
CA ALA A 251 3.28 -0.62 0.73
C ALA A 251 1.80 -0.32 0.54
N GLU A 252 1.52 0.97 0.43
CA GLU A 252 0.20 1.51 0.13
C GLU A 252 0.35 2.77 -0.74
N ASP A 253 -0.60 2.99 -1.66
CA ASP A 253 -0.62 4.12 -2.57
C ASP A 253 -1.49 5.31 -2.12
N LEU A 254 -2.11 5.22 -0.94
CA LEU A 254 -3.00 6.25 -0.38
C LEU A 254 -4.11 6.72 -1.33
N THR A 255 -4.57 5.86 -2.23
CA THR A 255 -5.56 6.23 -3.26
C THR A 255 -5.06 7.38 -4.16
N ASN A 256 -3.76 7.42 -4.41
CA ASN A 256 -3.17 8.44 -5.27
C ASN A 256 -3.72 8.35 -6.70
N LEU A 257 -4.03 9.52 -7.24
CA LEU A 257 -4.52 9.62 -8.61
C LEU A 257 -3.38 9.53 -9.63
N PRO A 258 -3.64 8.92 -10.82
CA PRO A 258 -2.73 9.04 -11.95
C PRO A 258 -2.53 10.53 -12.34
N VAL A 259 -1.45 10.90 -12.96
CA VAL A 259 -0.33 10.12 -13.46
C VAL A 259 0.82 10.19 -12.44
N VAL A 260 1.20 11.39 -12.01
CA VAL A 260 2.45 11.65 -11.29
C VAL A 260 2.49 10.95 -9.93
N ALA A 261 1.48 11.19 -9.09
CA ALA A 261 1.52 10.69 -7.71
C ALA A 261 1.50 9.16 -7.65
N LEU A 262 0.61 8.53 -8.40
CA LEU A 262 0.52 7.08 -8.47
C LEU A 262 1.80 6.45 -9.05
N GLN A 263 2.34 7.00 -10.14
CA GLN A 263 3.54 6.45 -10.75
C GLN A 263 4.77 6.58 -9.84
N GLN A 264 4.87 7.65 -9.06
CA GLN A 264 5.93 7.78 -8.03
C GLN A 264 5.82 6.67 -6.98
N ASP A 265 4.62 6.34 -6.52
CA ASP A 265 4.41 5.26 -5.56
C ASP A 265 4.77 3.90 -6.17
N LEU A 266 4.26 3.61 -7.37
CA LEU A 266 4.54 2.35 -8.07
C LEU A 266 6.02 2.19 -8.43
N ALA A 267 6.71 3.26 -8.83
CA ALA A 267 8.14 3.22 -9.07
C ALA A 267 8.95 2.94 -7.79
N THR A 268 8.50 3.46 -6.63
CA THR A 268 9.11 3.14 -5.34
C THR A 268 8.86 1.68 -4.96
N VAL A 269 7.64 1.20 -5.13
CA VAL A 269 7.26 -0.21 -4.90
C VAL A 269 8.08 -1.15 -5.79
N ALA A 270 8.21 -0.81 -7.07
CA ALA A 270 9.03 -1.57 -8.02
C ALA A 270 10.51 -1.59 -7.63
N ALA A 271 11.06 -0.45 -7.22
CA ALA A 271 12.46 -0.34 -6.81
C ALA A 271 12.77 -1.14 -5.54
N LEU A 272 11.85 -1.18 -4.58
CA LEU A 272 11.95 -1.97 -3.36
C LEU A 272 11.56 -3.45 -3.56
N ALA A 273 11.11 -3.83 -4.76
CA ALA A 273 10.64 -5.17 -5.11
C ALA A 273 9.56 -5.69 -4.13
N LEU A 274 8.62 -4.83 -3.74
CA LEU A 274 7.53 -5.22 -2.86
C LEU A 274 6.52 -6.09 -3.61
N PRO A 275 6.05 -7.20 -3.02
CA PRO A 275 5.25 -8.18 -3.75
C PRO A 275 3.82 -7.70 -4.04
N HIS A 276 3.30 -6.82 -3.23
CA HIS A 276 1.96 -6.26 -3.38
C HIS A 276 1.88 -4.81 -2.84
N VAL A 277 0.91 -4.07 -3.33
CA VAL A 277 0.60 -2.71 -2.85
C VAL A 277 -0.87 -2.61 -2.51
N GLU A 278 -1.20 -2.01 -1.35
CA GLU A 278 -2.58 -1.68 -1.05
C GLU A 278 -3.08 -0.63 -2.03
N ARG A 279 -4.22 -0.94 -2.63
CA ARG A 279 -4.89 -0.04 -3.54
C ARG A 279 -6.40 -0.08 -3.33
N ASN A 280 -6.96 1.06 -2.97
CA ASN A 280 -8.39 1.18 -2.69
C ASN A 280 -9.09 2.26 -3.54
N GLY A 281 -8.43 2.80 -4.56
CA GLY A 281 -9.00 3.84 -5.40
C GLY A 281 -9.64 3.35 -6.69
N HIS A 282 -9.26 2.17 -7.17
CA HIS A 282 -9.65 1.66 -8.48
C HIS A 282 -11.14 1.33 -8.63
N HIS A 283 -11.87 1.17 -7.54
CA HIS A 283 -13.30 0.91 -7.50
C HIS A 283 -14.16 2.13 -7.13
N TYR A 284 -13.53 3.30 -6.89
CA TYR A 284 -14.26 4.53 -6.56
C TYR A 284 -14.35 5.51 -7.74
N PHE A 285 -13.52 5.35 -8.75
CA PHE A 285 -13.48 6.22 -9.92
C PHE A 285 -12.90 5.48 -11.12
N SER A 286 -13.34 5.83 -12.31
CA SER A 286 -13.02 5.09 -13.54
C SER A 286 -11.61 5.33 -14.08
N GLY A 287 -10.79 6.15 -13.45
CA GLY A 287 -9.38 6.27 -13.83
C GLY A 287 -8.90 7.69 -14.11
N LEU A 288 -8.63 8.04 -15.39
CA LEU A 288 -7.99 9.27 -15.77
C LEU A 288 -8.99 10.40 -16.16
N GLU A 289 -10.26 10.28 -15.83
CA GLU A 289 -11.31 11.24 -16.19
C GLU A 289 -11.08 12.68 -15.70
N HIS A 290 -10.29 12.84 -14.63
CA HIS A 290 -9.91 14.15 -14.09
C HIS A 290 -8.82 14.85 -14.91
N LEU A 291 -8.24 14.18 -15.91
CA LEU A 291 -7.19 14.69 -16.79
C LEU A 291 -7.79 15.26 -18.07
N SER A 292 -7.01 16.14 -18.74
CA SER A 292 -7.32 16.54 -20.09
C SER A 292 -7.08 15.40 -21.09
N GLU A 293 -7.74 15.41 -22.24
CA GLU A 293 -7.54 14.45 -23.32
C GLU A 293 -6.04 14.32 -23.68
N ARG A 294 -5.33 15.45 -23.78
CA ARG A 294 -3.89 15.49 -24.06
C ARG A 294 -3.07 14.72 -23.02
N GLU A 295 -3.41 14.83 -21.73
CA GLU A 295 -2.70 14.11 -20.66
C GLU A 295 -3.05 12.63 -20.65
N THR A 296 -4.29 12.29 -20.92
CA THR A 296 -4.75 10.90 -21.06
C THR A 296 -4.08 10.21 -22.23
N ASP A 297 -4.02 10.85 -23.39
CA ASP A 297 -3.34 10.31 -24.58
C ASP A 297 -1.84 10.14 -24.34
N ALA A 298 -1.20 11.10 -23.67
CA ALA A 298 0.21 11.00 -23.30
C ALA A 298 0.47 9.83 -22.33
N ALA A 299 -0.40 9.63 -21.35
CA ALA A 299 -0.30 8.51 -20.39
C ALA A 299 -0.46 7.16 -21.10
N LEU A 300 -1.46 7.00 -21.97
CA LEU A 300 -1.67 5.79 -22.75
C LEU A 300 -0.49 5.49 -23.70
N ALA A 301 0.04 6.51 -24.36
CA ALA A 301 1.17 6.32 -25.27
C ALA A 301 2.47 5.95 -24.54
N ALA A 302 2.71 6.53 -23.36
CA ALA A 302 3.93 6.31 -22.59
C ALA A 302 3.90 5.02 -21.76
N HIS A 303 2.70 4.61 -21.31
CA HIS A 303 2.52 3.52 -20.35
C HIS A 303 1.41 2.55 -20.81
N PRO A 304 1.57 1.92 -22.01
CA PRO A 304 0.56 1.02 -22.57
C PRO A 304 0.41 -0.30 -21.81
N ASP A 305 1.31 -0.60 -20.89
CA ASP A 305 1.28 -1.73 -19.98
C ASP A 305 0.57 -1.41 -18.65
N LEU A 306 0.49 -0.13 -18.27
CA LEU A 306 -0.08 0.34 -17.01
C LEU A 306 -1.50 0.89 -17.17
N TYR A 307 -1.81 1.51 -18.32
CA TYR A 307 -3.11 2.10 -18.62
C TYR A 307 -3.77 1.46 -19.83
N THR A 308 -5.10 1.35 -19.78
CA THR A 308 -5.93 0.87 -20.88
C THR A 308 -7.04 1.86 -21.19
N PRO A 309 -7.47 2.03 -22.45
CA PRO A 309 -8.63 2.86 -22.79
C PRO A 309 -9.89 2.41 -22.05
N TYR A 310 -10.68 3.35 -21.55
CA TYR A 310 -11.94 3.08 -20.88
C TYR A 310 -12.94 4.23 -21.15
N GLY A 311 -14.06 3.92 -21.84
CA GLY A 311 -15.01 4.94 -22.27
C GLY A 311 -14.35 6.01 -23.14
N SER A 312 -14.49 7.27 -22.75
CA SER A 312 -13.83 8.43 -23.38
C SER A 312 -12.47 8.79 -22.74
N SER A 313 -11.97 7.98 -21.82
CA SER A 313 -10.75 8.24 -21.06
C SER A 313 -9.89 6.96 -20.97
N ALA A 314 -9.16 6.78 -19.87
CA ALA A 314 -8.35 5.61 -19.59
C ALA A 314 -8.44 5.25 -18.11
N ARG A 315 -8.07 4.01 -17.79
CA ARG A 315 -7.95 3.52 -16.42
C ARG A 315 -6.69 2.67 -16.25
N LEU A 316 -6.36 2.33 -15.00
CA LEU A 316 -5.33 1.32 -14.73
C LEU A 316 -5.74 -0.04 -15.32
N ASP A 317 -4.77 -0.70 -15.94
CA ASP A 317 -4.94 -2.04 -16.52
C ASP A 317 -4.61 -3.11 -15.47
N ILE A 318 -5.56 -3.36 -14.56
CA ILE A 318 -5.44 -4.43 -13.57
C ILE A 318 -5.90 -5.73 -14.22
N GLN A 319 -4.97 -6.67 -14.41
CA GLN A 319 -5.21 -7.95 -15.04
C GLN A 319 -4.73 -9.10 -14.13
N GLY A 320 -5.66 -10.01 -13.78
CA GLY A 320 -5.34 -11.11 -12.87
C GLY A 320 -4.82 -10.62 -11.51
N GLY A 321 -5.38 -9.53 -11.00
CA GLY A 321 -4.99 -8.93 -9.73
C GLY A 321 -3.63 -8.22 -9.74
N GLU A 322 -3.03 -7.96 -10.90
CA GLU A 322 -1.69 -7.36 -11.02
C GLU A 322 -1.68 -6.11 -11.88
N LEU A 323 -0.71 -5.22 -11.60
CA LEU A 323 -0.29 -4.12 -12.45
C LEU A 323 1.08 -4.44 -13.06
N LYS A 324 1.26 -4.12 -14.35
CA LYS A 324 2.56 -4.15 -15.03
C LYS A 324 3.26 -2.81 -14.85
N LEU A 325 4.57 -2.83 -14.63
CA LEU A 325 5.35 -1.65 -14.22
C LEU A 325 6.56 -1.40 -15.13
N ASP A 326 6.73 -2.14 -16.22
CA ASP A 326 7.92 -2.05 -17.09
C ASP A 326 8.11 -0.64 -17.66
N SER A 327 7.02 0.04 -18.03
CA SER A 327 7.07 1.39 -18.58
C SER A 327 7.51 2.46 -17.58
N LEU A 328 7.52 2.17 -16.28
CA LEU A 328 8.01 3.09 -15.24
C LEU A 328 9.55 3.16 -15.19
N ALA A 329 10.25 2.28 -15.91
CA ALA A 329 11.72 2.30 -16.00
C ALA A 329 12.29 3.45 -16.86
N GLN A 330 11.48 4.45 -17.17
CA GLN A 330 11.89 5.67 -17.88
C GLN A 330 12.55 6.68 -16.93
N SER A 331 13.14 7.74 -17.49
CA SER A 331 13.82 8.80 -16.74
C SER A 331 12.90 9.44 -15.68
N GLY A 332 13.46 9.71 -14.51
CA GLY A 332 12.69 10.14 -13.34
C GLY A 332 11.91 8.99 -12.73
N TYR A 333 10.73 9.28 -12.24
CA TYR A 333 9.76 8.27 -11.76
C TYR A 333 8.91 7.67 -12.89
N GLY A 334 9.33 7.83 -14.13
CA GLY A 334 8.63 7.32 -15.30
C GLY A 334 7.43 8.14 -15.75
N ALA A 335 7.02 9.18 -15.03
CA ALA A 335 5.92 10.03 -15.45
C ALA A 335 6.31 10.84 -16.70
N VAL A 336 5.50 10.77 -17.74
CA VAL A 336 5.74 11.42 -19.04
C VAL A 336 4.74 12.55 -19.28
N GLY A 337 5.23 13.61 -19.94
CA GLY A 337 4.45 14.79 -20.32
C GLY A 337 4.40 15.86 -19.23
N ASP A 338 4.07 17.08 -19.67
CA ASP A 338 3.86 18.21 -18.77
C ASP A 338 2.40 18.27 -18.34
N PRO A 339 2.12 18.51 -17.04
CA PRO A 339 0.76 18.71 -16.57
C PRO A 339 0.07 19.86 -17.31
N ASP A 340 -1.19 19.68 -17.66
CA ASP A 340 -2.01 20.74 -18.25
C ASP A 340 -2.46 21.72 -17.17
N LEU A 341 -1.52 22.54 -16.69
CA LEU A 341 -1.77 23.53 -15.63
C LEU A 341 -2.93 24.49 -15.93
N PRO A 342 -3.11 24.98 -17.18
CA PRO A 342 -4.27 25.79 -17.53
C PRO A 342 -5.62 25.08 -17.32
N ALA A 343 -5.68 23.76 -17.51
CA ALA A 343 -6.90 22.98 -17.29
C ALA A 343 -7.21 22.74 -15.80
N ARG A 344 -6.27 23.00 -14.89
CA ARG A 344 -6.46 22.80 -13.46
C ARG A 344 -7.21 23.96 -12.81
N ARG A 345 -8.16 23.64 -11.94
CA ARG A 345 -8.78 24.66 -11.07
C ARG A 345 -7.75 25.23 -10.10
N ARG A 346 -7.70 26.54 -9.95
CA ARG A 346 -6.87 27.18 -8.91
C ARG A 346 -7.51 26.94 -7.55
N GLY A 347 -6.70 26.70 -6.51
CA GLY A 347 -7.21 26.43 -5.16
C GLY A 347 -8.20 27.46 -4.63
N LYS A 348 -8.09 28.74 -5.07
CA LYS A 348 -9.04 29.81 -4.74
C LYS A 348 -10.45 29.64 -5.36
N ASP A 349 -10.57 28.78 -6.35
CA ASP A 349 -11.83 28.53 -7.08
C ASP A 349 -12.56 27.28 -6.53
N TRP A 350 -11.96 26.59 -5.56
CA TRP A 350 -12.58 25.44 -4.88
C TRP A 350 -13.66 25.93 -3.89
N GLY A 351 -14.83 25.30 -3.94
CA GLY A 351 -15.97 25.63 -3.05
C GLY A 351 -16.79 26.85 -3.47
N ARG A 352 -16.73 27.30 -4.72
CA ARG A 352 -17.52 28.39 -5.29
C ARG A 352 -18.68 27.93 -6.19
N GLU A 353 -19.07 26.66 -6.09
CA GLU A 353 -20.29 26.11 -6.72
C GLU A 353 -21.36 25.84 -5.69
#